data_633dd7867d728a6872d748d80bcba239
#
_entry.id   633dd7867d728a6872d748d80bcba239
#
_cell.length_a   1.000
_cell.length_b   1.000
_cell.length_c   1.000
_cell.angle_alpha   90.00
_cell.angle_beta   90.00
_cell.angle_gamma   90.00
#
_symmetry.space_group_name_H-M   'P 1'
#
loop_
_entity.id
_entity.type
_entity.pdbx_description
1 polymer ?
#
loop_
_entity_poly.entity_id
_entity_poly.type
_entity_poly.pdbx_seq_one_letter_code
_entity_poly.pdbx_strand_id
1 'polypeptide(L)'
;MQTVSFLFFNIILPIFIPIGAGYLLQRKFPLNVATLTKIQFYIFIPALLFTTIYKTELNSALLQDLILANLVLFVLLWVVCLGCARLLKLDASKRSAFINSVCFYNSGNYCIPLVQLMYHTAFAFSVQIVVMLIQQLLTNTVGVMNASSSNRSWK
;
A
#
# COMPACT_ATOMS: atom_id res chain seq x y z
N MET A 1 7.84 0.24 29.68
CA MET A 1 6.49 0.81 29.59
C MET A 1 6.44 2.16 28.86
N GLN A 2 7.40 3.06 29.03
CA GLN A 2 7.43 4.37 28.34
C GLN A 2 7.44 4.26 26.82
N THR A 3 8.13 3.25 26.26
CA THR A 3 8.22 3.06 24.80
C THR A 3 6.87 2.68 24.15
N VAL A 4 6.07 1.82 24.81
CA VAL A 4 4.77 1.42 24.29
C VAL A 4 3.76 2.57 24.34
N SER A 5 3.73 3.32 25.45
CA SER A 5 2.89 4.50 25.57
C SER A 5 3.28 5.58 24.55
N PHE A 6 4.57 5.79 24.35
CA PHE A 6 5.07 6.70 23.33
C PHE A 6 4.61 6.31 21.92
N LEU A 7 4.78 5.04 21.54
CA LEU A 7 4.33 4.53 20.24
C LEU A 7 2.82 4.69 20.06
N PHE A 8 2.05 4.39 21.11
CA PHE A 8 0.60 4.51 21.05
C PHE A 8 0.15 5.96 20.83
N PHE A 9 0.62 6.90 21.64
CA PHE A 9 0.17 8.29 21.58
C PHE A 9 0.75 9.09 20.41
N ASN A 10 2.00 8.80 20.00
CA ASN A 10 2.70 9.61 18.99
C ASN A 10 2.65 8.99 17.57
N ILE A 11 2.31 7.71 17.43
CA ILE A 11 2.27 7.05 16.13
C ILE A 11 0.87 6.50 15.85
N ILE A 12 0.36 5.63 16.72
CA ILE A 12 -0.90 4.93 16.45
C ILE A 12 -2.09 5.89 16.51
N LEU A 13 -2.23 6.63 17.60
CA LEU A 13 -3.36 7.53 17.81
C LEU A 13 -3.49 8.61 16.72
N PRO A 14 -2.44 9.32 16.28
CA PRO A 14 -2.52 10.27 15.16
C PRO A 14 -3.01 9.66 13.84
N ILE A 15 -2.76 8.38 13.59
CA ILE A 15 -3.27 7.68 12.39
C ILE A 15 -4.77 7.39 12.53
N PHE A 16 -5.24 7.04 13.72
CA PHE A 16 -6.65 6.70 13.97
C PHE A 16 -7.56 7.92 14.10
N ILE A 17 -7.04 9.07 14.52
CA ILE A 17 -7.83 10.32 14.65
C ILE A 17 -8.50 10.72 13.32
N PRO A 18 -7.79 10.82 12.17
CA PRO A 18 -8.42 11.13 10.88
C PRO A 18 -9.45 10.09 10.45
N ILE A 19 -9.21 8.79 10.75
CA ILE A 19 -10.16 7.73 10.44
C ILE A 19 -11.46 7.93 11.23
N GLY A 20 -11.36 8.18 12.53
CA GLY A 20 -12.51 8.51 13.37
C GLY A 20 -13.24 9.78 12.93
N ALA A 21 -12.51 10.82 12.57
CA ALA A 21 -13.06 12.04 12.03
C ALA A 21 -13.81 11.81 10.71
N GLY A 22 -13.24 11.02 9.80
CA GLY A 22 -13.90 10.64 8.54
C GLY A 22 -15.19 9.86 8.77
N TYR A 23 -15.19 8.94 9.73
CA TYR A 23 -16.40 8.21 10.12
C TYR A 23 -17.50 9.14 10.66
N LEU A 24 -17.16 10.10 11.54
CA LEU A 24 -18.09 11.07 12.09
C LEU A 24 -18.63 12.01 11.01
N LEU A 25 -17.78 12.48 10.10
CA LEU A 25 -18.18 13.30 8.95
C LEU A 25 -19.16 12.56 8.04
N GLN A 26 -18.89 11.29 7.73
CA GLN A 26 -19.78 10.47 6.92
C GLN A 26 -21.16 10.28 7.56
N ARG A 27 -21.22 10.20 8.90
CA ARG A 27 -22.49 10.12 9.62
C ARG A 27 -23.29 11.42 9.58
N LYS A 28 -22.61 12.56 9.56
CA LYS A 28 -23.24 13.89 9.57
C LYS A 28 -23.57 14.38 8.16
N PHE A 29 -22.72 14.07 7.21
CA PHE A 29 -22.84 14.50 5.81
C PHE A 29 -22.74 13.27 4.90
N PRO A 30 -23.70 13.05 3.97
CA PRO A 30 -23.61 11.94 3.00
C PRO A 30 -22.51 12.24 1.98
N LEU A 31 -21.26 11.89 2.31
CA LEU A 31 -20.11 12.09 1.44
C LEU A 31 -20.09 11.02 0.34
N ASN A 32 -19.88 11.43 -0.89
CA ASN A 32 -19.70 10.51 -2.00
C ASN A 32 -18.25 10.00 -2.03
N VAL A 33 -18.04 8.81 -1.48
CA VAL A 33 -16.70 8.17 -1.38
C VAL A 33 -16.06 7.99 -2.75
N ALA A 34 -16.85 7.69 -3.80
CA ALA A 34 -16.32 7.53 -5.16
C ALA A 34 -15.73 8.83 -5.71
N THR A 35 -16.36 9.97 -5.42
CA THR A 35 -15.84 11.29 -5.81
C THR A 35 -14.56 11.61 -5.04
N LEU A 36 -14.52 11.37 -3.73
CA LEU A 36 -13.33 11.58 -2.90
C LEU A 36 -12.16 10.71 -3.39
N THR A 37 -12.43 9.46 -3.72
CA THR A 37 -11.42 8.54 -4.28
C THR A 37 -10.87 9.06 -5.61
N LYS A 38 -11.72 9.57 -6.51
CA LYS A 38 -11.26 10.17 -7.77
C LYS A 38 -10.35 11.39 -7.53
N ILE A 39 -10.73 12.29 -6.64
CA ILE A 39 -9.90 13.46 -6.27
C ILE A 39 -8.54 12.98 -5.72
N GLN A 40 -8.56 11.99 -4.84
CA GLN A 40 -7.34 11.42 -4.27
C GLN A 40 -6.42 10.87 -5.37
N PHE A 41 -6.93 10.04 -6.28
CA PHE A 41 -6.12 9.37 -7.30
C PHE A 41 -5.69 10.29 -8.45
N TYR A 42 -6.54 11.24 -8.87
CA TYR A 42 -6.23 12.09 -10.03
C TYR A 42 -5.55 13.40 -9.67
N ILE A 43 -5.65 13.87 -8.41
CA ILE A 43 -5.07 15.15 -8.00
C ILE A 43 -4.03 14.95 -6.90
N PHE A 44 -4.40 14.38 -5.75
CA PHE A 44 -3.51 14.36 -4.59
C PHE A 44 -2.33 13.41 -4.76
N ILE A 45 -2.54 12.21 -5.29
CA ILE A 45 -1.44 11.26 -5.51
C ILE A 45 -0.45 11.79 -6.54
N PRO A 46 -0.82 12.25 -7.75
CA PRO A 46 0.13 12.85 -8.68
C PRO A 46 0.86 14.06 -8.11
N ALA A 47 0.18 14.96 -7.39
CA ALA A 47 0.80 16.10 -6.75
C ALA A 47 1.83 15.69 -5.68
N LEU A 48 1.48 14.70 -4.85
CA LEU A 48 2.38 14.11 -3.85
C LEU A 48 3.63 13.52 -4.50
N LEU A 49 3.45 12.75 -5.56
CA LEU A 49 4.54 12.13 -6.31
C LEU A 49 5.46 13.17 -6.91
N PHE A 50 4.90 14.17 -7.60
CA PHE A 50 5.66 15.24 -8.21
C PHE A 50 6.49 15.99 -7.17
N THR A 51 5.86 16.42 -6.09
CA THR A 51 6.54 17.17 -5.02
C THR A 51 7.62 16.34 -4.34
N THR A 52 7.41 15.04 -4.19
CA THR A 52 8.38 14.15 -3.56
C THR A 52 9.57 13.90 -4.48
N ILE A 53 9.35 13.57 -5.74
CA ILE A 53 10.42 13.37 -6.73
C ILE A 53 11.24 14.64 -6.89
N TYR A 54 10.58 15.80 -6.98
CA TYR A 54 11.26 17.09 -7.12
C TYR A 54 12.14 17.47 -5.92
N LYS A 55 11.70 17.13 -4.71
CA LYS A 55 12.41 17.46 -3.47
C LYS A 55 13.46 16.43 -3.05
N THR A 56 13.48 15.28 -3.66
CA THR A 56 14.31 14.16 -3.20
C THR A 56 15.47 13.92 -4.14
N GLU A 57 16.68 14.05 -3.62
CA GLU A 57 17.90 13.61 -4.27
C GLU A 57 18.08 12.09 -4.03
N LEU A 58 17.26 11.27 -4.71
CA LEU A 58 17.45 9.83 -4.71
C LEU A 58 18.55 9.48 -5.70
N ASN A 59 19.64 8.88 -5.22
CA ASN A 59 20.68 8.32 -6.06
C ASN A 59 20.11 7.17 -6.93
N SER A 60 20.50 7.11 -8.19
CA SER A 60 20.08 6.05 -9.12
C SER A 60 20.38 4.63 -8.62
N ALA A 61 21.49 4.43 -7.90
CA ALA A 61 21.85 3.16 -7.29
C ALA A 61 20.80 2.74 -6.21
N LEU A 62 20.42 3.68 -5.34
CA LEU A 62 19.40 3.43 -4.31
C LEU A 62 18.03 3.09 -4.94
N LEU A 63 17.66 3.77 -6.02
CA LEU A 63 16.41 3.46 -6.75
C LEU A 63 16.43 2.04 -7.31
N GLN A 64 17.55 1.60 -7.90
CA GLN A 64 17.70 0.24 -8.40
C GLN A 64 17.60 -0.78 -7.27
N ASP A 65 18.27 -0.56 -6.14
CA ASP A 65 18.21 -1.43 -4.98
C ASP A 65 16.79 -1.53 -4.41
N LEU A 66 16.06 -0.42 -4.32
CA LEU A 66 14.67 -0.40 -3.86
C LEU A 66 13.74 -1.17 -4.80
N ILE A 67 13.89 -0.99 -6.11
CA ILE A 67 13.11 -1.73 -7.11
C ILE A 67 13.41 -3.21 -7.00
N LEU A 68 14.69 -3.60 -6.97
CA LEU A 68 15.10 -5.00 -6.87
C LEU A 68 14.60 -5.65 -5.59
N ALA A 69 14.78 -5.00 -4.44
CA ALA A 69 14.33 -5.50 -3.15
C ALA A 69 12.81 -5.72 -3.11
N ASN A 70 12.03 -4.77 -3.64
CA ASN A 70 10.56 -4.90 -3.71
C ASN A 70 10.13 -6.02 -4.65
N LEU A 71 10.78 -6.18 -5.81
CA LEU A 71 10.47 -7.27 -6.74
C LEU A 71 10.83 -8.63 -6.15
N VAL A 72 11.97 -8.77 -5.49
CA VAL A 72 12.37 -9.99 -4.79
C VAL A 72 11.37 -10.34 -3.69
N LEU A 73 11.02 -9.37 -2.85
CA LEU A 73 10.01 -9.55 -1.80
C LEU A 73 8.66 -9.98 -2.39
N PHE A 74 8.21 -9.34 -3.46
CA PHE A 74 6.97 -9.68 -4.15
C PHE A 74 6.98 -11.12 -4.66
N VAL A 75 8.06 -11.54 -5.34
CA VAL A 75 8.20 -12.91 -5.86
C VAL A 75 8.22 -13.93 -4.73
N LEU A 76 8.96 -13.66 -3.64
CA LEU A 76 8.99 -14.54 -2.46
C LEU A 76 7.62 -14.70 -1.84
N LEU A 77 6.89 -13.60 -1.61
CA LEU A 77 5.53 -13.65 -1.08
C LEU A 77 4.59 -14.41 -2.01
N TRP A 78 4.71 -14.19 -3.32
CA TRP A 78 3.91 -14.91 -4.32
C TRP A 78 4.14 -16.41 -4.26
N VAL A 79 5.40 -16.85 -4.24
CA VAL A 79 5.76 -18.27 -4.15
C VAL A 79 5.26 -18.90 -2.84
N VAL A 80 5.43 -18.21 -1.72
CA VAL A 80 4.91 -18.67 -0.41
C VAL A 80 3.39 -18.79 -0.45
N CYS A 81 2.69 -17.79 -1.00
CA CYS A 81 1.23 -17.85 -1.13
C CYS A 81 0.75 -18.98 -2.02
N LEU A 82 1.45 -19.27 -3.12
CA LEU A 82 1.15 -20.42 -3.97
C LEU A 82 1.32 -21.74 -3.22
N GLY A 83 2.39 -21.87 -2.43
CA GLY A 83 2.63 -23.04 -1.58
C GLY A 83 1.51 -23.22 -0.55
N CYS A 84 1.18 -22.17 0.20
CA CYS A 84 0.09 -22.20 1.18
C CYS A 84 -1.27 -22.51 0.53
N ALA A 85 -1.57 -21.90 -0.61
CA ALA A 85 -2.82 -22.14 -1.32
C ALA A 85 -2.96 -23.60 -1.80
N ARG A 86 -1.85 -24.24 -2.21
CA ARG A 86 -1.83 -25.67 -2.54
C ARG A 86 -2.06 -26.56 -1.33
N LEU A 87 -1.37 -26.26 -0.21
CA LEU A 87 -1.53 -27.00 1.05
C LEU A 87 -2.97 -26.91 1.57
N LEU A 88 -3.59 -25.74 1.48
CA LEU A 88 -4.97 -25.48 1.89
C LEU A 88 -6.01 -25.94 0.85
N LYS A 89 -5.56 -26.48 -0.29
CA LYS A 89 -6.44 -26.96 -1.39
C LYS A 89 -7.48 -25.91 -1.83
N LEU A 90 -7.05 -24.65 -1.91
CA LEU A 90 -7.93 -23.55 -2.32
C LEU A 90 -8.32 -23.68 -3.79
N ASP A 91 -9.59 -23.46 -4.08
CA ASP A 91 -10.09 -23.32 -5.46
C ASP A 91 -9.51 -22.08 -6.16
N ALA A 92 -9.66 -21.96 -7.46
CA ALA A 92 -9.03 -20.90 -8.26
C ALA A 92 -9.41 -19.48 -7.76
N SER A 93 -10.68 -19.27 -7.39
CA SER A 93 -11.17 -17.98 -6.92
C SER A 93 -10.59 -17.62 -5.53
N LYS A 94 -10.65 -18.55 -4.58
CA LYS A 94 -10.09 -18.35 -3.23
C LYS A 94 -8.58 -18.20 -3.27
N ARG A 95 -7.88 -18.96 -4.12
CA ARG A 95 -6.43 -18.83 -4.33
C ARG A 95 -6.06 -17.43 -4.81
N SER A 96 -6.75 -16.92 -5.83
CA SER A 96 -6.51 -15.58 -6.36
C SER A 96 -6.76 -14.50 -5.29
N ALA A 97 -7.87 -14.59 -4.55
CA ALA A 97 -8.18 -13.68 -3.46
C ALA A 97 -7.13 -13.74 -2.34
N PHE A 98 -6.69 -14.94 -1.95
CA PHE A 98 -5.66 -15.15 -0.94
C PHE A 98 -4.32 -14.53 -1.35
N ILE A 99 -3.86 -14.80 -2.59
CA ILE A 99 -2.62 -14.21 -3.11
C ILE A 99 -2.72 -12.69 -3.12
N ASN A 100 -3.82 -12.14 -3.63
CA ASN A 100 -4.01 -10.69 -3.69
C ASN A 100 -4.03 -10.04 -2.29
N SER A 101 -4.63 -10.68 -1.29
CA SER A 101 -4.69 -10.14 0.06
C SER A 101 -3.34 -10.09 0.77
N VAL A 102 -2.41 -10.97 0.43
CA VAL A 102 -1.07 -11.03 1.04
C VAL A 102 -0.05 -10.22 0.25
N CYS A 103 -0.05 -10.35 -1.09
CA CYS A 103 0.98 -9.71 -1.93
C CYS A 103 0.77 -8.20 -2.12
N PHE A 104 -0.48 -7.70 -2.01
CA PHE A 104 -0.80 -6.29 -2.25
C PHE A 104 -1.23 -5.59 -0.96
N TYR A 105 -0.25 -5.30 -0.12
CA TYR A 105 -0.45 -4.60 1.14
C TYR A 105 -0.64 -3.08 0.95
N ASN A 106 -1.20 -2.42 1.96
CA ASN A 106 -1.45 -0.98 1.93
C ASN A 106 -0.18 -0.18 2.23
N SER A 107 0.67 0.00 1.22
CA SER A 107 1.93 0.76 1.30
C SER A 107 1.74 2.28 1.27
N GLY A 108 0.60 2.78 0.80
CA GLY A 108 0.32 4.21 0.69
C GLY A 108 -0.38 4.77 1.94
N ASN A 109 -1.67 4.44 2.08
CA ASN A 109 -2.53 5.12 3.05
C ASN A 109 -2.13 4.91 4.52
N TYR A 110 -1.48 3.78 4.83
CA TYR A 110 -1.03 3.45 6.18
C TYR A 110 0.46 3.68 6.37
N CYS A 111 1.31 3.18 5.47
CA CYS A 111 2.76 3.21 5.67
C CYS A 111 3.36 4.62 5.52
N ILE A 112 2.79 5.49 4.66
CA ILE A 112 3.29 6.87 4.53
C ILE A 112 3.18 7.64 5.84
N PRO A 113 2.00 7.75 6.50
CA PRO A 113 1.89 8.40 7.79
C PRO A 113 2.75 7.73 8.87
N LEU A 114 2.81 6.39 8.86
CA LEU A 114 3.62 5.63 9.82
C LEU A 114 5.10 5.98 9.72
N VAL A 115 5.68 5.93 8.50
CA VAL A 115 7.09 6.24 8.26
C VAL A 115 7.40 7.70 8.62
N GLN A 116 6.49 8.62 8.29
CA GLN A 116 6.65 10.04 8.58
C GLN A 116 6.67 10.32 10.09
N LEU A 117 5.82 9.62 10.85
CA LEU A 117 5.76 9.75 12.31
C LEU A 117 6.92 9.04 13.03
N MET A 118 7.47 7.97 12.44
CA MET A 118 8.59 7.22 13.05
C MET A 118 9.95 7.85 12.79
N TYR A 119 10.20 8.27 11.56
CA TYR A 119 11.55 8.65 11.13
C TYR A 119 11.79 10.17 11.02
N HIS A 120 10.74 10.96 10.86
CA HIS A 120 10.78 12.44 10.74
C HIS A 120 11.83 12.98 9.72
N THR A 121 12.22 12.17 8.72
CA THR A 121 13.22 12.53 7.72
C THR A 121 12.62 12.54 6.31
N ALA A 122 13.01 13.55 5.51
CA ALA A 122 12.59 13.61 4.10
C ALA A 122 13.05 12.39 3.31
N PHE A 123 14.23 11.84 3.64
CA PHE A 123 14.77 10.64 3.01
C PHE A 123 13.87 9.42 3.23
N ALA A 124 13.49 9.10 4.47
CA ALA A 124 12.62 7.95 4.76
C ALA A 124 11.25 8.08 4.09
N PHE A 125 10.70 9.30 4.08
CA PHE A 125 9.46 9.60 3.37
C PHE A 125 9.57 9.32 1.86
N SER A 126 10.66 9.73 1.24
CA SER A 126 10.90 9.53 -0.19
C SER A 126 11.08 8.05 -0.56
N VAL A 127 11.82 7.29 0.26
CA VAL A 127 11.94 5.84 0.12
C VAL A 127 10.56 5.19 0.17
N GLN A 128 9.71 5.57 1.12
CA GLN A 128 8.35 5.03 1.24
C GLN A 128 7.47 5.38 0.02
N ILE A 129 7.61 6.57 -0.55
CA ILE A 129 6.88 6.95 -1.77
C ILE A 129 7.30 6.05 -2.95
N VAL A 130 8.60 5.76 -3.11
CA VAL A 130 9.08 4.84 -4.17
C VAL A 130 8.50 3.43 -3.97
N VAL A 131 8.53 2.91 -2.74
CA VAL A 131 7.93 1.61 -2.41
C VAL A 131 6.44 1.60 -2.75
N MET A 132 5.70 2.66 -2.39
CA MET A 132 4.28 2.79 -2.73
C MET A 132 4.04 2.77 -4.24
N LEU A 133 4.88 3.46 -5.03
CA LEU A 133 4.76 3.48 -6.50
C LEU A 133 4.94 2.09 -7.10
N ILE A 134 5.99 1.38 -6.69
CA ILE A 134 6.25 0.01 -7.17
C ILE A 134 5.06 -0.89 -6.83
N GLN A 135 4.58 -0.81 -5.59
CA GLN A 135 3.45 -1.61 -5.12
C GLN A 135 2.16 -1.27 -5.88
N GLN A 136 1.91 0.01 -6.18
CA GLN A 136 0.75 0.45 -6.95
C GLN A 136 0.80 -0.07 -8.39
N LEU A 137 1.98 -0.05 -9.03
CA LEU A 137 2.17 -0.62 -10.37
C LEU A 137 1.91 -2.14 -10.37
N LEU A 138 2.46 -2.88 -9.40
CA LEU A 138 2.24 -4.31 -9.26
C LEU A 138 0.76 -4.64 -9.01
N THR A 139 0.08 -3.87 -8.16
CA THR A 139 -1.35 -4.05 -7.86
C THR A 139 -2.21 -3.85 -9.11
N ASN A 140 -1.96 -2.76 -9.85
CA ASN A 140 -2.76 -2.40 -11.03
C ASN A 140 -2.46 -3.27 -12.26
N THR A 141 -1.35 -3.98 -12.27
CA THR A 141 -0.97 -4.91 -13.35
C THR A 141 -1.22 -6.36 -12.93
N VAL A 142 -0.32 -6.90 -12.13
CA VAL A 142 -0.34 -8.32 -11.73
C VAL A 142 -1.55 -8.64 -10.87
N GLY A 143 -1.93 -7.76 -9.93
CA GLY A 143 -3.09 -7.97 -9.04
C GLY A 143 -4.40 -8.05 -9.81
N VAL A 144 -4.62 -7.13 -10.76
CA VAL A 144 -5.80 -7.13 -11.62
C VAL A 144 -5.82 -8.36 -12.54
N MET A 145 -4.67 -8.72 -13.13
CA MET A 145 -4.56 -9.92 -13.96
C MET A 145 -4.87 -11.19 -13.17
N ASN A 146 -4.33 -11.31 -11.94
CA ASN A 146 -4.60 -12.45 -11.08
C ASN A 146 -6.07 -12.52 -10.67
N ALA A 147 -6.70 -11.39 -10.33
CA ALA A 147 -8.14 -11.34 -10.01
C ALA A 147 -9.01 -11.73 -11.21
N SER A 148 -8.68 -11.24 -12.41
CA SER A 148 -9.46 -11.55 -13.62
C SER A 148 -9.31 -12.99 -14.09
N SER A 149 -8.17 -13.63 -13.86
CA SER A 149 -7.90 -15.01 -14.25
C SER A 149 -8.78 -16.02 -13.51
N SER A 150 -9.22 -15.69 -12.30
CA SER A 150 -10.09 -16.56 -11.48
C SER A 150 -11.51 -16.71 -12.03
N ASN A 151 -11.99 -15.73 -12.80
CA ASN A 151 -13.34 -15.73 -13.42
C ASN A 151 -13.40 -16.36 -14.82
N ARG A 152 -12.26 -16.68 -15.42
CA ARG A 152 -12.22 -17.41 -16.68
C ARG A 152 -12.36 -18.90 -16.42
N SER A 153 -13.58 -19.39 -16.34
CA SER A 153 -13.83 -20.80 -16.71
C SER A 153 -13.51 -20.91 -18.21
N TRP A 154 -12.37 -21.45 -18.55
CA TRP A 154 -12.06 -21.84 -19.92
C TRP A 154 -13.05 -22.94 -20.30
N LYS A 155 -14.14 -22.58 -21.00
CA LYS A 155 -14.93 -23.51 -21.78
C LYS A 155 -14.17 -23.82 -23.05
#